data_457ffedbf7d90807e343fe65bf131e9a
#
_entry.id   457ffedbf7d90807e343fe65bf131e9a
#
_cell.length_a   1.000
_cell.length_b   1.000
_cell.length_c   1.000
_cell.angle_alpha   90.00
_cell.angle_beta   90.00
_cell.angle_gamma   90.00
#
_symmetry.space_group_name_H-M   'P 1'
#
loop_
_entity.id
_entity.type
_entity.pdbx_description
1 polymer ?
#
loop_
_entity_poly.entity_id
_entity_poly.type
_entity_poly.pdbx_seq_one_letter_code
_entity_poly.pdbx_strand_id
1 'polypeptide(L)'
;MLPNFRDFLFESNKVVTLGEPVYPEDFPDPDAVLIPVILDGKEISTDEISLLITPFEKDGQILYRPDINLYKWYQHQGIGYQIYLEFLRQYGNLMSYDKFRINNIEIPKIYDKLSKEPGINVEKTSEGIFAYTDEWVRAYNKTDIQKQGN
;
A
#
# COMPACT_ATOMS: atom_id res chain seq x y z
N MET A 1 33.20 -0.44 -16.11
CA MET A 1 32.11 -0.66 -15.20
C MET A 1 30.83 -0.12 -15.75
N LEU A 2 29.86 -0.83 -15.49
CA LEU A 2 28.60 -0.74 -16.18
C LEU A 2 27.70 0.32 -15.57
N PRO A 3 27.36 1.41 -16.30
CA PRO A 3 26.40 2.38 -15.80
C PRO A 3 25.07 1.74 -15.42
N ASN A 4 24.63 0.76 -16.20
CA ASN A 4 23.36 0.06 -15.93
C ASN A 4 23.39 -0.70 -14.61
N PHE A 5 24.55 -1.26 -14.26
CA PHE A 5 24.69 -1.95 -12.99
C PHE A 5 24.58 -0.99 -11.82
N ARG A 6 25.16 0.21 -11.95
CA ARG A 6 25.04 1.25 -10.92
C ARG A 6 23.60 1.70 -10.75
N ASP A 7 22.91 1.93 -11.86
CA ASP A 7 21.51 2.34 -11.82
C ASP A 7 20.63 1.27 -11.17
N PHE A 8 20.92 0.01 -11.50
CA PHE A 8 20.21 -1.11 -10.90
C PHE A 8 20.42 -1.15 -9.39
N LEU A 9 21.64 -0.93 -8.92
CA LEU A 9 21.93 -0.91 -7.49
C LEU A 9 21.21 0.24 -6.78
N PHE A 10 21.15 1.41 -7.41
CA PHE A 10 20.42 2.53 -6.83
C PHE A 10 18.95 2.23 -6.68
N GLU A 11 18.34 1.66 -7.70
CA GLU A 11 16.93 1.32 -7.64
C GLU A 11 16.64 0.25 -6.59
N SER A 12 17.48 -0.78 -6.52
CA SER A 12 17.28 -1.89 -5.59
C SER A 12 17.63 -1.56 -4.15
N ASN A 13 18.44 -0.51 -3.93
CA ASN A 13 18.91 -0.15 -2.59
C ASN A 13 18.05 0.92 -1.91
N LYS A 14 17.03 1.43 -2.57
CA LYS A 14 16.13 2.37 -1.92
C LYS A 14 15.28 1.66 -0.88
N VAL A 15 15.38 2.13 0.34
CA VAL A 15 14.65 1.55 1.46
C VAL A 15 13.47 2.45 1.78
N VAL A 16 12.28 1.89 1.65
CA VAL A 16 11.03 2.58 1.99
C VAL A 16 10.58 2.13 3.36
N THR A 17 10.33 3.09 4.24
CA THR A 17 9.68 2.84 5.53
C THR A 17 8.51 3.81 5.66
N LEU A 18 7.57 3.48 6.54
CA LEU A 18 6.39 4.30 6.76
C LEU A 18 6.44 4.89 8.16
N GLY A 19 6.09 6.18 8.26
CA GLY A 19 6.06 6.86 9.55
C GLY A 19 4.73 6.68 10.27
N GLU A 20 4.60 7.35 11.40
CA GLU A 20 3.38 7.30 12.20
C GLU A 20 2.22 7.97 11.48
N PRO A 21 1.02 7.40 11.49
CA PRO A 21 -0.13 7.99 10.83
C PRO A 21 -0.44 9.40 11.35
N VAL A 22 -0.79 10.29 10.44
CA VAL A 22 -1.18 11.64 10.76
C VAL A 22 -2.66 11.82 10.36
N TYR A 23 -3.44 12.39 11.25
CA TYR A 23 -4.87 12.63 11.02
C TYR A 23 -5.07 14.11 10.71
N PRO A 24 -5.12 14.47 9.41
CA PRO A 24 -5.19 15.88 9.04
C PRO A 24 -6.57 16.47 9.35
N GLU A 25 -6.59 17.58 10.09
CA GLU A 25 -7.84 18.23 10.50
C GLU A 25 -8.56 18.89 9.33
N ASP A 26 -7.81 19.32 8.31
CA ASP A 26 -8.33 20.11 7.20
C ASP A 26 -8.66 19.31 5.95
N PHE A 27 -8.60 17.95 6.02
CA PHE A 27 -8.93 17.14 4.85
C PHE A 27 -10.44 17.11 4.60
N PRO A 28 -10.83 17.14 3.30
CA PRO A 28 -12.26 17.01 2.95
C PRO A 28 -12.88 15.70 3.43
N ASP A 29 -12.06 14.62 3.49
CA ASP A 29 -12.49 13.33 3.99
C ASP A 29 -11.96 13.14 5.40
N PRO A 30 -12.83 13.21 6.44
CA PRO A 30 -12.38 13.08 7.82
C PRO A 30 -11.86 11.68 8.17
N ASP A 31 -12.16 10.69 7.34
CA ASP A 31 -11.71 9.31 7.57
C ASP A 31 -10.36 9.02 6.95
N ALA A 32 -9.82 9.90 6.12
CA ALA A 32 -8.53 9.69 5.47
C ALA A 32 -7.39 9.92 6.45
N VAL A 33 -6.39 9.05 6.37
CA VAL A 33 -5.20 9.10 7.20
C VAL A 33 -3.99 9.28 6.30
N LEU A 34 -3.12 10.22 6.66
CA LEU A 34 -1.87 10.42 5.93
C LEU A 34 -0.77 9.55 6.54
N ILE A 35 -0.11 8.76 5.72
CA ILE A 35 1.03 7.94 6.15
C ILE A 35 2.30 8.57 5.59
N PRO A 36 3.17 9.13 6.44
CA PRO A 36 4.45 9.67 5.96
C PRO A 36 5.30 8.58 5.33
N VAL A 37 5.94 8.92 4.21
CA VAL A 37 6.85 8.00 3.52
C VAL A 37 8.28 8.45 3.78
N ILE A 38 9.08 7.50 4.26
CA ILE A 38 10.48 7.72 4.57
C ILE A 38 11.30 6.94 3.56
N LEU A 39 12.15 7.65 2.82
CA LEU A 39 12.97 7.06 1.79
C LEU A 39 14.43 7.19 2.19
N ASP A 40 15.10 6.06 2.36
CA ASP A 40 16.50 6.00 2.80
C ASP A 40 16.74 6.80 4.08
N GLY A 41 15.80 6.71 5.03
CA GLY A 41 15.89 7.38 6.31
C GLY A 41 15.45 8.83 6.34
N LYS A 42 15.02 9.38 5.20
CA LYS A 42 14.59 10.77 5.10
C LYS A 42 13.09 10.83 4.82
N GLU A 43 12.37 11.56 5.64
CA GLU A 43 10.94 11.79 5.40
C GLU A 43 10.76 12.68 4.17
N ILE A 44 9.91 12.23 3.25
CA ILE A 44 9.67 12.93 1.99
C ILE A 44 8.45 13.82 2.15
N SER A 45 8.54 15.04 1.62
CA SER A 45 7.42 15.98 1.64
C SER A 45 6.18 15.39 0.98
N THR A 46 5.01 15.67 1.54
CA THR A 46 3.73 15.21 0.98
C THR A 46 3.43 15.81 -0.38
N ASP A 47 4.09 16.91 -0.74
CA ASP A 47 4.00 17.46 -2.08
C ASP A 47 4.69 16.57 -3.12
N GLU A 48 5.62 15.76 -2.70
CA GLU A 48 6.39 14.87 -3.58
C GLU A 48 5.89 13.43 -3.53
N ILE A 49 5.64 12.90 -2.34
CA ILE A 49 5.07 11.55 -2.16
C ILE A 49 3.99 11.67 -1.11
N SER A 50 2.76 11.31 -1.46
CA SER A 50 1.70 11.23 -0.48
C SER A 50 1.03 9.87 -0.53
N LEU A 51 0.78 9.31 0.64
CA LEU A 51 0.02 8.09 0.81
C LEU A 51 -1.12 8.40 1.74
N LEU A 52 -2.33 8.44 1.19
CA LEU A 52 -3.55 8.59 1.96
C LEU A 52 -4.23 7.23 2.05
N ILE A 53 -4.65 6.89 3.24
CA ILE A 53 -5.36 5.64 3.49
C ILE A 53 -6.74 5.98 4.03
N THR A 54 -7.76 5.42 3.41
CA THR A 54 -9.13 5.54 3.90
C THR A 54 -9.57 4.19 4.43
N PRO A 55 -9.66 4.02 5.77
CA PRO A 55 -10.20 2.78 6.33
C PRO A 55 -11.70 2.72 6.08
N PHE A 56 -12.21 1.53 5.82
CA PHE A 56 -13.64 1.32 5.70
C PHE A 56 -14.00 -0.07 6.21
N GLU A 57 -15.24 -0.21 6.68
CA GLU A 57 -15.70 -1.48 7.20
C GLU A 57 -16.45 -2.26 6.14
N LYS A 58 -16.12 -3.53 6.01
CA LYS A 58 -16.81 -4.44 5.12
C LYS A 58 -16.88 -5.82 5.78
N ASP A 59 -18.09 -6.32 5.97
CA ASP A 59 -18.33 -7.65 6.55
C ASP A 59 -17.65 -7.84 7.91
N GLY A 60 -17.62 -6.78 8.72
CA GLY A 60 -17.03 -6.80 10.05
C GLY A 60 -15.53 -6.65 10.08
N GLN A 61 -14.91 -6.40 8.93
CA GLN A 61 -13.46 -6.19 8.82
C GLN A 61 -13.16 -4.76 8.46
N ILE A 62 -11.99 -4.28 8.89
CA ILE A 62 -11.46 -2.99 8.45
C ILE A 62 -10.55 -3.24 7.25
N LEU A 63 -10.92 -2.67 6.12
CA LEU A 63 -10.12 -2.69 4.90
C LEU A 63 -9.53 -1.31 4.67
N TYR A 64 -8.42 -1.23 3.96
CA TYR A 64 -7.68 0.01 3.74
C TYR A 64 -7.63 0.33 2.25
N ARG A 65 -8.21 1.47 1.89
CA ARG A 65 -8.17 1.96 0.51
C ARG A 65 -7.04 2.96 0.37
N PRO A 66 -6.04 2.66 -0.47
CA PRO A 66 -4.91 3.57 -0.65
C PRO A 66 -5.19 4.60 -1.75
N ASP A 67 -4.61 5.76 -1.59
CA ASP A 67 -4.53 6.78 -2.62
C ASP A 67 -3.10 7.33 -2.58
N ILE A 68 -2.31 6.96 -3.60
CA ILE A 68 -0.90 7.28 -3.64
C ILE A 68 -0.64 8.29 -4.76
N ASN A 69 0.16 9.31 -4.45
CA ASN A 69 0.67 10.25 -5.43
C ASN A 69 2.19 10.28 -5.37
N LEU A 70 2.81 10.12 -6.53
CA LEU A 70 4.26 10.19 -6.67
C LEU A 70 4.60 11.30 -7.64
N TYR A 71 5.43 12.25 -7.22
CA TYR A 71 5.97 13.24 -8.14
C TYR A 71 6.74 12.52 -9.25
N LYS A 72 6.79 13.11 -10.43
CA LYS A 72 7.25 12.41 -11.63
C LYS A 72 8.64 11.79 -11.52
N TRP A 73 9.56 12.38 -10.78
CA TRP A 73 10.90 11.81 -10.65
C TRP A 73 10.96 10.59 -9.72
N TYR A 74 9.88 10.32 -8.96
CA TYR A 74 9.79 9.10 -8.16
C TYR A 74 9.06 7.99 -8.89
N GLN A 75 8.48 8.27 -10.05
CA GLN A 75 7.76 7.27 -10.82
C GLN A 75 8.73 6.34 -11.54
N HIS A 76 8.27 5.13 -11.86
CA HIS A 76 9.02 4.12 -12.61
C HIS A 76 10.30 3.64 -11.93
N GLN A 77 10.39 3.79 -10.61
CA GLN A 77 11.53 3.33 -9.82
C GLN A 77 11.16 2.23 -8.81
N GLY A 78 9.93 1.73 -8.89
CA GLY A 78 9.47 0.69 -7.97
C GLY A 78 9.10 1.20 -6.59
N ILE A 79 9.08 2.52 -6.38
CA ILE A 79 8.77 3.10 -5.07
C ILE A 79 7.32 2.83 -4.69
N GLY A 80 6.38 2.98 -5.62
CA GLY A 80 4.97 2.67 -5.35
C GLY A 80 4.76 1.25 -4.88
N TYR A 81 5.42 0.30 -5.52
CA TYR A 81 5.38 -1.10 -5.12
C TYR A 81 5.92 -1.28 -3.69
N GLN A 82 7.06 -0.66 -3.38
CA GLN A 82 7.65 -0.77 -2.05
C GLN A 82 6.77 -0.15 -0.97
N ILE A 83 6.11 0.98 -1.27
CA ILE A 83 5.19 1.61 -0.34
C ILE A 83 4.02 0.67 -0.04
N TYR A 84 3.42 0.08 -1.06
CA TYR A 84 2.32 -0.86 -0.88
C TYR A 84 2.76 -2.10 -0.11
N LEU A 85 3.95 -2.62 -0.41
CA LEU A 85 4.48 -3.79 0.28
C LEU A 85 4.71 -3.50 1.77
N GLU A 86 5.31 -2.36 2.10
CA GLU A 86 5.52 -1.96 3.49
C GLU A 86 4.19 -1.76 4.21
N PHE A 87 3.21 -1.16 3.54
CA PHE A 87 1.89 -0.99 4.14
C PHE A 87 1.25 -2.34 4.43
N LEU A 88 1.33 -3.27 3.49
CA LEU A 88 0.78 -4.61 3.70
C LEU A 88 1.45 -5.31 4.87
N ARG A 89 2.77 -5.20 4.98
CA ARG A 89 3.49 -5.82 6.09
C ARG A 89 3.08 -5.27 7.45
N GLN A 90 2.75 -3.97 7.52
CA GLN A 90 2.36 -3.35 8.78
C GLN A 90 0.87 -3.49 9.08
N TYR A 91 0.01 -3.36 8.09
CA TYR A 91 -1.43 -3.22 8.30
C TYR A 91 -2.25 -4.38 7.76
N GLY A 92 -1.68 -5.21 6.92
CA GLY A 92 -2.25 -6.49 6.55
C GLY A 92 -3.06 -6.54 5.28
N ASN A 93 -3.67 -5.45 4.83
CA ASN A 93 -4.48 -5.49 3.62
C ASN A 93 -4.53 -4.15 2.90
N LEU A 94 -4.87 -4.20 1.61
CA LEU A 94 -5.12 -3.04 0.75
C LEU A 94 -6.22 -3.40 -0.24
N MET A 95 -7.16 -2.49 -0.44
CA MET A 95 -8.22 -2.64 -1.44
C MET A 95 -8.24 -1.44 -2.36
N SER A 96 -7.96 -1.65 -3.64
CA SER A 96 -7.99 -0.61 -4.66
C SER A 96 -9.18 -0.83 -5.60
N TYR A 97 -9.97 0.22 -5.79
CA TYR A 97 -11.14 0.19 -6.65
C TYR A 97 -10.77 0.66 -8.05
N ASP A 98 -11.00 -0.17 -9.06
CA ASP A 98 -10.65 0.15 -10.45
C ASP A 98 -11.28 1.44 -10.92
N LYS A 99 -12.52 1.70 -10.53
CA LYS A 99 -13.25 2.88 -10.99
C LYS A 99 -12.60 4.20 -10.58
N PHE A 100 -11.76 4.19 -9.56
CA PHE A 100 -11.06 5.39 -9.10
C PHE A 100 -9.63 5.46 -9.64
N ARG A 101 -9.24 4.51 -10.53
CA ARG A 101 -7.86 4.37 -11.00
C ARG A 101 -7.75 4.40 -12.52
N ILE A 102 -8.71 4.97 -13.20
CA ILE A 102 -8.77 4.95 -14.67
C ILE A 102 -7.50 5.54 -15.30
N ASN A 103 -6.96 6.59 -14.70
CA ASN A 103 -5.80 7.29 -15.26
C ASN A 103 -4.46 6.79 -14.66
N ASN A 104 -4.51 5.80 -13.77
CA ASN A 104 -3.30 5.31 -13.11
C ASN A 104 -3.02 3.86 -13.51
N ILE A 105 -2.43 3.71 -14.68
CA ILE A 105 -2.15 2.39 -15.26
C ILE A 105 -1.07 1.62 -14.49
N GLU A 106 -0.34 2.29 -13.60
CA GLU A 106 0.70 1.64 -12.81
C GLU A 106 0.13 0.77 -11.69
N ILE A 107 -1.07 1.08 -11.20
CA ILE A 107 -1.65 0.35 -10.06
C ILE A 107 -1.82 -1.14 -10.34
N PRO A 108 -2.39 -1.57 -11.48
CA PRO A 108 -2.47 -3.01 -11.75
C PRO A 108 -1.10 -3.70 -11.79
N LYS A 109 -0.08 -3.02 -12.30
CA LYS A 109 1.28 -3.57 -12.33
C LYS A 109 1.85 -3.75 -10.92
N ILE A 110 1.54 -2.84 -10.00
CA ILE A 110 1.94 -2.95 -8.61
C ILE A 110 1.35 -4.22 -7.99
N TYR A 111 0.05 -4.45 -8.18
CA TYR A 111 -0.59 -5.63 -7.65
C TYR A 111 -0.09 -6.92 -8.30
N ASP A 112 0.19 -6.90 -9.60
CA ASP A 112 0.79 -8.08 -10.26
C ASP A 112 2.14 -8.43 -9.64
N LYS A 113 2.94 -7.42 -9.33
CA LYS A 113 4.24 -7.63 -8.68
C LYS A 113 4.08 -8.12 -7.25
N LEU A 114 3.10 -7.55 -6.51
CA LEU A 114 2.80 -7.99 -5.14
C LEU A 114 2.39 -9.45 -5.10
N SER A 115 1.67 -9.93 -6.12
CA SER A 115 1.20 -11.32 -6.15
C SER A 115 2.36 -12.32 -6.19
N LYS A 116 3.54 -11.87 -6.56
CA LYS A 116 4.74 -12.72 -6.63
C LYS A 116 5.55 -12.70 -5.34
N GLU A 117 5.20 -11.85 -4.38
CA GLU A 117 5.87 -11.80 -3.09
C GLU A 117 5.40 -12.93 -2.18
N PRO A 118 6.34 -13.65 -1.54
CA PRO A 118 5.94 -14.68 -0.57
C PRO A 118 5.11 -14.07 0.57
N GLY A 119 4.02 -14.73 0.93
CA GLY A 119 3.17 -14.28 2.02
C GLY A 119 2.16 -13.22 1.66
N ILE A 120 2.13 -12.76 0.40
CA ILE A 120 1.17 -11.79 -0.10
C ILE A 120 0.21 -12.49 -1.05
N ASN A 121 -1.08 -12.24 -0.85
CA ASN A 121 -2.16 -12.79 -1.67
C ASN A 121 -2.87 -11.65 -2.38
N VAL A 122 -3.18 -11.83 -3.67
CA VAL A 122 -3.85 -10.82 -4.46
C VAL A 122 -5.06 -11.44 -5.14
N GLU A 123 -6.23 -10.83 -4.99
CA GLU A 123 -7.47 -11.28 -5.59
C GLU A 123 -8.10 -10.14 -6.39
N LYS A 124 -8.50 -10.45 -7.62
CA LYS A 124 -9.29 -9.52 -8.42
C LYS A 124 -10.76 -9.77 -8.14
N THR A 125 -11.46 -8.72 -7.76
CA THR A 125 -12.89 -8.80 -7.42
C THR A 125 -13.69 -7.91 -8.38
N SER A 126 -15.02 -8.02 -8.32
CA SER A 126 -15.88 -7.16 -9.11
C SER A 126 -15.76 -5.69 -8.72
N GLU A 127 -15.29 -5.40 -7.53
CA GLU A 127 -15.13 -4.04 -7.02
C GLU A 127 -13.74 -3.47 -7.27
N GLY A 128 -12.71 -4.33 -7.40
CA GLY A 128 -11.34 -3.89 -7.58
C GLY A 128 -10.36 -4.99 -7.25
N ILE A 129 -9.15 -4.59 -6.83
CA ILE A 129 -8.08 -5.54 -6.53
C ILE A 129 -7.80 -5.50 -5.03
N PHE A 130 -7.80 -6.67 -4.40
CA PHE A 130 -7.60 -6.83 -2.97
C PHE A 130 -6.31 -7.58 -2.71
N ALA A 131 -5.43 -7.02 -1.88
CA ALA A 131 -4.19 -7.67 -1.44
C ALA A 131 -4.20 -7.83 0.07
N TYR A 132 -3.67 -8.95 0.56
CA TYR A 132 -3.62 -9.20 1.99
C TYR A 132 -2.48 -10.16 2.32
N THR A 133 -2.02 -10.11 3.57
CA THR A 133 -0.96 -11.00 4.04
C THR A 133 -1.55 -12.29 4.61
N ASP A 134 -0.72 -13.35 4.63
CA ASP A 134 -1.10 -14.61 5.27
C ASP A 134 -1.43 -14.40 6.75
N GLU A 135 -0.71 -13.51 7.41
CA GLU A 135 -0.93 -13.22 8.83
C GLU A 135 -2.31 -12.60 9.06
N TRP A 136 -2.71 -11.68 8.18
CA TRP A 136 -4.02 -11.04 8.28
C TRP A 136 -5.15 -12.06 8.16
N VAL A 137 -5.03 -12.99 7.21
CA VAL A 137 -6.03 -14.05 7.04
C VAL A 137 -6.12 -14.92 8.29
N ARG A 138 -4.98 -15.32 8.85
CA ARG A 138 -4.95 -16.16 10.04
C ARG A 138 -5.58 -15.45 11.24
N ALA A 139 -5.27 -14.17 11.42
CA ALA A 139 -5.86 -13.39 12.52
C ALA A 139 -7.36 -13.24 12.35
N TYR A 140 -7.83 -12.99 11.13
CA TYR A 140 -9.25 -12.88 10.83
C TYR A 140 -9.98 -14.19 11.10
N ASN A 141 -9.45 -15.30 10.59
CA ASN A 141 -10.08 -16.60 10.78
C ASN A 141 -10.13 -16.99 12.26
N LYS A 142 -9.08 -16.67 13.00
CA LYS A 142 -9.05 -16.94 14.43
C LYS A 142 -10.12 -16.14 15.17
N THR A 143 -10.30 -14.88 14.84
CA THR A 143 -11.31 -14.01 15.44
C THR A 143 -12.71 -14.51 15.12
N ASP A 144 -12.93 -14.92 13.88
CA ASP A 144 -14.23 -15.43 13.44
C ASP A 144 -14.58 -16.73 14.16
N ILE A 145 -13.61 -17.62 14.30
CA ILE A 145 -13.80 -18.87 15.04
C ILE A 145 -14.15 -18.57 16.51
N GLN A 146 -13.51 -17.60 17.13
CA GLN A 146 -13.81 -17.21 18.51
C GLN A 146 -15.22 -16.65 18.63
N LYS A 147 -15.66 -15.85 17.65
CA LYS A 147 -17.05 -15.34 17.65
C LYS A 147 -18.06 -16.47 17.53
N GLN A 148 -17.75 -17.48 16.72
CA GLN A 148 -18.66 -18.63 16.54
C GLN A 148 -18.69 -19.53 17.77
N GLY A 149 -17.62 -19.56 18.53
CA GLY A 149 -17.53 -20.36 19.73
C GLY A 149 -18.26 -19.79 20.95
N ASN A 150 -18.73 -18.56 20.82
CA ASN A 150 -19.50 -17.90 21.88
C ASN A 150 -21.00 -18.00 21.61
#